data_8ffe79397e1cf69aff4e907038b02a71
#
_entry.id   8ffe79397e1cf69aff4e907038b02a71
#
_cell.length_a   1.000
_cell.length_b   1.000
_cell.length_c   1.000
_cell.angle_alpha   90.00
_cell.angle_beta   90.00
_cell.angle_gamma   90.00
#
_symmetry.space_group_name_H-M   'P 1'
#
loop_
_entity.id
_entity.type
_entity.pdbx_description
1 polymer ?
#
loop_
_entity_poly.entity_id
_entity_poly.type
_entity_poly.pdbx_seq_one_letter_code
_entity_poly.pdbx_strand_id
1 'polypeptide(L)'
;AGQGGPWYQYFQGQGLSTTGGAPKAGELVLYHAQDPSDLGFYYLLDWDGFADYCHQVKEMADAGCWSSDVLNSNDERQAGMIWNMGSCLTYGKQANAENPDWKVTLVDPVASMPKKVNPYINNGMAVNINSQHKERAMMVLNEFYTNPEVYDLAMLGIEGKHWEAVGDDQYKVIDETNYGVSNNCNWGWNNADIQRTEYIENRTELDDTFEAMQESWNSNIKEAHPYDGFNFDSTKVSTQFAAVEAAMGNY
;
A
#
# COMPACT_ATOMS: atom_id res chain seq x y z
N ALA A 1 -1.62 3.66 9.48
CA ALA A 1 -1.40 4.62 8.42
C ALA A 1 -2.63 4.62 7.53
N GLY A 2 -3.43 5.66 7.57
CA GLY A 2 -4.64 5.81 6.78
C GLY A 2 -4.34 6.08 5.31
N GLN A 3 -3.66 5.16 4.66
CA GLN A 3 -3.46 5.22 3.23
C GLN A 3 -4.69 4.61 2.56
N GLY A 4 -5.55 5.43 2.03
CA GLY A 4 -6.48 4.98 1.04
C GLY A 4 -7.94 4.97 1.42
N GLY A 5 -8.39 5.88 2.23
CA GLY A 5 -9.82 6.14 2.27
C GLY A 5 -10.31 6.72 0.92
N PRO A 6 -11.62 6.67 0.62
CA PRO A 6 -12.19 7.23 -0.61
C PRO A 6 -11.76 8.67 -0.88
N TRP A 7 -11.53 9.46 0.16
CA TRP A 7 -11.10 10.85 0.08
C TRP A 7 -9.69 11.00 -0.51
N TYR A 8 -8.75 10.09 -0.16
CA TYR A 8 -7.39 10.14 -0.67
C TYR A 8 -7.35 9.98 -2.20
N GLN A 9 -8.21 9.11 -2.72
CA GLN A 9 -8.32 8.91 -4.16
C GLN A 9 -9.03 10.02 -4.88
N TYR A 10 -9.99 10.65 -4.21
CA TYR A 10 -10.61 11.84 -4.75
C TYR A 10 -9.55 12.93 -5.01
N PHE A 11 -8.64 13.16 -4.06
CA PHE A 11 -7.54 14.11 -4.25
C PHE A 11 -6.55 13.65 -5.32
N GLN A 12 -6.18 12.39 -5.31
CA GLN A 12 -5.32 11.85 -6.37
C GLN A 12 -5.96 12.03 -7.74
N GLY A 13 -7.26 11.77 -7.87
CA GLY A 13 -8.02 12.03 -9.07
C GLY A 13 -7.98 13.49 -9.55
N GLN A 14 -7.76 14.42 -8.63
CA GLN A 14 -7.57 15.86 -8.91
C GLN A 14 -6.10 16.25 -9.09
N GLY A 15 -5.18 15.30 -9.10
CA GLY A 15 -3.74 15.58 -9.24
C GLY A 15 -3.05 16.01 -7.95
N LEU A 16 -3.75 15.94 -6.83
CA LEU A 16 -3.26 16.35 -5.52
C LEU A 16 -2.71 15.16 -4.73
N SER A 17 -1.79 15.41 -3.82
CA SER A 17 -1.31 14.46 -2.82
C SER A 17 -1.06 15.18 -1.50
N THR A 18 -0.92 14.42 -0.43
CA THR A 18 -0.54 14.95 0.89
C THR A 18 0.97 14.78 1.10
N THR A 19 1.53 15.60 1.96
CA THR A 19 2.94 15.52 2.37
C THR A 19 3.25 14.29 3.24
N GLY A 20 2.73 13.18 2.97
CA GLY A 20 2.74 11.88 3.62
C GLY A 20 3.69 11.65 4.81
N GLY A 21 3.33 10.72 5.68
CA GLY A 21 4.13 10.34 6.85
C GLY A 21 4.01 11.31 8.04
N ALA A 22 3.31 12.42 7.85
CA ALA A 22 3.02 13.32 8.95
C ALA A 22 1.87 12.76 9.82
N PRO A 23 1.85 13.08 11.10
CA PRO A 23 0.68 12.94 11.92
C PRO A 23 -0.54 13.62 11.26
N LYS A 24 -1.73 13.33 11.74
CA LYS A 24 -3.02 13.79 11.16
C LYS A 24 -3.04 15.24 10.63
N ALA A 25 -2.29 16.14 11.26
CA ALA A 25 -2.16 17.54 10.80
C ALA A 25 -1.51 17.69 9.42
N GLY A 26 -0.61 16.81 9.02
CA GLY A 26 0.02 16.84 7.70
C GLY A 26 -0.90 16.38 6.58
N GLU A 27 -1.94 15.64 6.90
CA GLU A 27 -2.96 15.23 5.93
C GLU A 27 -3.81 16.40 5.45
N LEU A 28 -3.77 17.53 6.16
CA LEU A 28 -4.45 18.76 5.76
C LEU A 28 -3.67 19.62 4.77
N VAL A 29 -2.44 19.23 4.45
CA VAL A 29 -1.57 19.98 3.52
C VAL A 29 -1.44 19.20 2.23
N LEU A 30 -1.93 19.80 1.15
CA LEU A 30 -1.92 19.24 -0.19
C LEU A 30 -0.87 19.91 -1.07
N TYR A 31 -0.40 19.21 -2.09
CA TYR A 31 0.43 19.75 -3.17
C TYR A 31 0.04 19.11 -4.51
N HIS A 32 0.36 19.77 -5.61
CA HIS A 32 0.12 19.26 -6.97
C HIS A 32 1.16 18.20 -7.33
N ALA A 33 0.89 16.95 -6.95
CA ALA A 33 1.81 15.83 -7.13
C ALA A 33 2.16 15.50 -8.60
N GLN A 34 1.38 16.00 -9.55
CA GLN A 34 1.58 15.78 -10.98
C GLN A 34 2.38 16.90 -11.66
N ASP A 35 2.61 18.00 -10.98
CA ASP A 35 3.38 19.12 -11.48
C ASP A 35 4.60 19.37 -10.60
N PRO A 36 5.77 18.76 -10.92
CA PRO A 36 7.00 18.97 -10.14
C PRO A 36 7.51 20.41 -10.10
N SER A 37 6.97 21.28 -10.95
CA SER A 37 7.31 22.70 -10.98
C SER A 37 6.45 23.54 -10.02
N ASP A 38 5.30 23.04 -9.61
CA ASP A 38 4.44 23.69 -8.62
C ASP A 38 4.89 23.35 -7.20
N LEU A 39 5.64 24.24 -6.60
CA LEU A 39 6.12 24.11 -5.21
C LEU A 39 5.15 24.71 -4.19
N GLY A 40 3.92 25.01 -4.57
CA GLY A 40 2.87 25.50 -3.68
C GLY A 40 2.33 24.43 -2.74
N PHE A 41 1.95 24.86 -1.53
CA PHE A 41 1.14 24.08 -0.61
C PHE A 41 -0.25 24.66 -0.52
N TYR A 42 -1.24 23.77 -0.42
CA TYR A 42 -2.63 24.11 -0.33
C TYR A 42 -3.22 23.53 0.97
N TYR A 43 -3.93 24.35 1.71
CA TYR A 43 -4.60 23.85 2.88
C TYR A 43 -5.93 23.18 2.46
N LEU A 44 -6.17 21.98 2.95
CA LEU A 44 -7.33 21.18 2.55
C LEU A 44 -8.67 21.91 2.67
N LEU A 45 -8.85 22.64 3.79
CA LEU A 45 -10.14 23.32 4.06
C LEU A 45 -10.34 24.57 3.21
N ASP A 46 -9.27 25.11 2.62
CA ASP A 46 -9.32 26.25 1.71
C ASP A 46 -9.43 25.83 0.24
N TRP A 47 -9.35 24.52 -0.01
CA TRP A 47 -9.48 23.98 -1.36
C TRP A 47 -10.96 23.77 -1.72
N ASP A 48 -11.43 24.43 -2.78
CA ASP A 48 -12.83 24.40 -3.21
C ASP A 48 -13.37 22.97 -3.41
N GLY A 49 -12.54 22.07 -3.92
CA GLY A 49 -12.92 20.66 -4.12
C GLY A 49 -13.20 19.87 -2.84
N PHE A 50 -12.81 20.38 -1.67
CA PHE A 50 -13.12 19.71 -0.40
C PHE A 50 -14.62 19.79 -0.06
N ALA A 51 -15.25 20.91 -0.31
CA ALA A 51 -16.70 21.04 -0.13
C ALA A 51 -17.46 20.11 -1.06
N ASP A 52 -17.05 20.01 -2.32
CA ASP A 52 -17.64 19.10 -3.30
C ASP A 52 -17.48 17.64 -2.87
N TYR A 53 -16.31 17.27 -2.39
CA TYR A 53 -16.09 15.95 -1.80
C TYR A 53 -17.05 15.66 -0.64
N CYS A 54 -17.18 16.59 0.31
CA CYS A 54 -18.10 16.43 1.45
C CYS A 54 -19.55 16.28 1.00
N HIS A 55 -19.98 17.03 -0.02
CA HIS A 55 -21.32 16.90 -0.60
C HIS A 55 -21.53 15.51 -1.21
N GLN A 56 -20.60 15.02 -2.00
CA GLN A 56 -20.67 13.68 -2.60
C GLN A 56 -20.72 12.57 -1.54
N VAL A 57 -19.86 12.67 -0.52
CA VAL A 57 -19.84 11.71 0.59
C VAL A 57 -21.19 11.72 1.34
N LYS A 58 -21.76 12.91 1.56
CA LYS A 58 -23.08 13.02 2.19
C LYS A 58 -24.18 12.40 1.35
N GLU A 59 -24.21 12.67 0.05
CA GLU A 59 -25.17 12.06 -0.87
C GLU A 59 -25.10 10.53 -0.87
N MET A 60 -23.88 9.98 -0.89
CA MET A 60 -23.67 8.53 -0.79
C MET A 60 -24.14 7.97 0.56
N ALA A 61 -23.88 8.68 1.65
CA ALA A 61 -24.35 8.28 2.98
C ALA A 61 -25.88 8.30 3.08
N ASP A 62 -26.51 9.36 2.58
CA ASP A 62 -27.98 9.51 2.56
C ASP A 62 -28.63 8.43 1.67
N ALA A 63 -27.94 7.98 0.63
CA ALA A 63 -28.37 6.87 -0.24
C ALA A 63 -28.13 5.48 0.40
N GLY A 64 -27.51 5.40 1.58
CA GLY A 64 -27.24 4.14 2.27
C GLY A 64 -26.10 3.32 1.65
N CYS A 65 -25.13 3.96 0.98
CA CYS A 65 -24.03 3.27 0.33
C CYS A 65 -23.05 2.59 1.32
N TRP A 66 -23.09 2.96 2.59
CA TRP A 66 -22.36 2.30 3.67
C TRP A 66 -23.15 2.28 4.97
N SER A 67 -22.75 1.37 5.87
CA SER A 67 -23.35 1.27 7.19
C SER A 67 -23.00 2.49 8.05
N SER A 68 -23.99 3.02 8.77
CA SER A 68 -23.78 4.01 9.84
C SER A 68 -23.12 3.42 11.08
N ASP A 69 -23.11 2.09 11.23
CA ASP A 69 -22.47 1.37 12.33
C ASP A 69 -21.11 0.79 11.88
N VAL A 70 -20.15 1.69 11.67
CA VAL A 70 -18.81 1.37 11.18
C VAL A 70 -18.02 0.47 12.15
N LEU A 71 -18.35 0.51 13.45
CA LEU A 71 -17.64 -0.25 14.48
C LEU A 71 -18.03 -1.73 14.52
N ASN A 72 -19.23 -2.07 14.07
CA ASN A 72 -19.77 -3.44 14.10
C ASN A 72 -19.97 -4.04 12.70
N SER A 73 -19.74 -3.27 11.64
CA SER A 73 -19.89 -3.71 10.26
C SER A 73 -18.56 -4.20 9.70
N ASN A 74 -18.22 -5.46 10.00
CA ASN A 74 -17.01 -6.09 9.50
C ASN A 74 -17.25 -7.08 8.34
N ASP A 75 -18.45 -7.14 7.79
CA ASP A 75 -18.73 -8.05 6.68
C ASP A 75 -18.48 -7.36 5.33
N GLU A 76 -17.21 -7.28 4.95
CA GLU A 76 -16.77 -6.74 3.66
C GLU A 76 -17.41 -7.47 2.47
N ARG A 77 -17.84 -8.72 2.64
CA ARG A 77 -18.44 -9.55 1.60
C ARG A 77 -19.86 -9.12 1.19
N GLN A 78 -20.49 -8.25 1.99
CA GLN A 78 -21.80 -7.68 1.65
C GLN A 78 -21.68 -6.37 0.89
N ALA A 79 -20.48 -5.82 0.73
CA ALA A 79 -20.27 -4.59 0.00
C ALA A 79 -20.26 -4.83 -1.52
N GLY A 80 -20.92 -3.96 -2.27
CA GLY A 80 -20.85 -3.99 -3.74
C GLY A 80 -19.48 -3.55 -4.29
N MET A 81 -18.69 -2.83 -3.47
CA MET A 81 -17.33 -2.42 -3.77
C MET A 81 -16.50 -2.43 -2.49
N ILE A 82 -15.32 -3.04 -2.54
CA ILE A 82 -14.36 -3.08 -1.45
C ILE A 82 -13.12 -2.31 -1.89
N TRP A 83 -12.62 -1.48 -0.99
CA TRP A 83 -11.36 -0.79 -1.16
C TRP A 83 -10.23 -1.56 -0.50
N ASN A 84 -9.26 -2.02 -1.29
CA ASN A 84 -8.05 -2.64 -0.77
C ASN A 84 -6.87 -2.40 -1.71
N MET A 85 -5.77 -1.88 -1.21
CA MET A 85 -4.61 -1.56 -2.04
C MET A 85 -3.60 -2.71 -2.18
N GLY A 86 -3.45 -3.54 -1.16
CA GLY A 86 -2.40 -4.56 -1.13
C GLY A 86 -2.88 -5.97 -1.42
N SER A 87 -4.14 -6.26 -1.13
CA SER A 87 -4.69 -7.62 -1.19
C SER A 87 -5.93 -7.73 -2.07
N CYS A 88 -6.14 -6.77 -2.98
CA CYS A 88 -7.34 -6.74 -3.83
C CYS A 88 -7.48 -8.01 -4.68
N LEU A 89 -6.38 -8.52 -5.23
CA LEU A 89 -6.39 -9.77 -5.99
C LEU A 89 -6.81 -10.96 -5.11
N THR A 90 -6.20 -11.11 -3.93
CA THR A 90 -6.51 -12.20 -2.98
C THR A 90 -7.96 -12.15 -2.55
N TYR A 91 -8.46 -10.99 -2.14
CA TYR A 91 -9.87 -10.81 -1.77
C TYR A 91 -10.82 -11.08 -2.94
N GLY A 92 -10.49 -10.61 -4.14
CA GLY A 92 -11.29 -10.86 -5.33
C GLY A 92 -11.38 -12.35 -5.68
N LYS A 93 -10.25 -13.06 -5.63
CA LYS A 93 -10.20 -14.51 -5.86
C LYS A 93 -10.99 -15.27 -4.80
N GLN A 94 -10.83 -14.92 -3.53
CA GLN A 94 -11.59 -15.54 -2.43
C GLN A 94 -13.09 -15.28 -2.59
N ALA A 95 -13.51 -14.05 -2.85
CA ALA A 95 -14.92 -13.73 -3.03
C ALA A 95 -15.56 -14.48 -4.20
N ASN A 96 -14.86 -14.65 -5.33
CA ASN A 96 -15.32 -15.45 -6.45
C ASN A 96 -15.37 -16.96 -6.14
N ALA A 97 -14.43 -17.47 -5.32
CA ALA A 97 -14.43 -18.86 -4.90
C ALA A 97 -15.60 -19.17 -3.95
N GLU A 98 -15.87 -18.28 -3.00
CA GLU A 98 -16.99 -18.41 -2.06
C GLU A 98 -18.35 -18.18 -2.73
N ASN A 99 -18.41 -17.27 -3.72
CA ASN A 99 -19.64 -16.86 -4.40
C ASN A 99 -19.41 -16.73 -5.92
N PRO A 100 -19.42 -17.84 -6.66
CA PRO A 100 -19.09 -17.84 -8.10
C PRO A 100 -20.00 -16.94 -8.96
N ASP A 101 -21.20 -16.66 -8.50
CA ASP A 101 -22.17 -15.82 -9.21
C ASP A 101 -21.88 -14.32 -9.09
N TRP A 102 -21.01 -13.91 -8.17
CA TRP A 102 -20.74 -12.48 -7.94
C TRP A 102 -19.93 -11.83 -9.06
N LYS A 103 -19.07 -12.58 -9.74
CA LYS A 103 -18.22 -12.09 -10.84
C LYS A 103 -17.44 -10.83 -10.43
N VAL A 104 -16.77 -10.92 -9.30
CA VAL A 104 -15.93 -9.82 -8.81
C VAL A 104 -14.85 -9.49 -9.83
N THR A 105 -14.63 -8.21 -10.08
CA THR A 105 -13.55 -7.69 -10.93
C THR A 105 -12.72 -6.67 -10.20
N LEU A 106 -11.52 -6.38 -10.72
CA LEU A 106 -10.62 -5.35 -10.20
C LEU A 106 -10.76 -4.08 -11.00
N VAL A 107 -10.72 -2.93 -10.33
CA VAL A 107 -10.79 -1.61 -10.96
C VAL A 107 -9.73 -0.70 -10.32
N ASP A 108 -8.92 -0.02 -11.15
CA ASP A 108 -8.11 1.11 -10.71
C ASP A 108 -8.90 2.41 -10.96
N PRO A 109 -9.46 3.05 -9.91
CA PRO A 109 -10.28 4.25 -10.07
C PRO A 109 -9.44 5.47 -10.49
N VAL A 110 -8.11 5.38 -10.44
CA VAL A 110 -7.17 6.43 -10.83
C VAL A 110 -6.21 5.96 -11.93
N ALA A 111 -6.68 5.08 -12.82
CA ALA A 111 -5.87 4.48 -13.89
C ALA A 111 -5.20 5.52 -14.81
N SER A 112 -5.89 6.63 -15.10
CA SER A 112 -5.36 7.71 -15.93
C SER A 112 -4.31 8.58 -15.25
N MET A 113 -4.17 8.47 -13.92
CA MET A 113 -3.29 9.33 -13.16
C MET A 113 -1.85 8.80 -13.18
N PRO A 114 -0.85 9.68 -13.28
CA PRO A 114 0.55 9.29 -13.17
C PRO A 114 0.82 8.56 -11.85
N LYS A 115 1.64 7.53 -11.92
CA LYS A 115 2.07 6.77 -10.76
C LYS A 115 3.44 7.26 -10.31
N LYS A 116 3.75 7.11 -9.04
CA LYS A 116 5.05 7.39 -8.45
C LYS A 116 5.62 6.15 -7.79
N VAL A 117 6.93 6.06 -7.80
CA VAL A 117 7.64 5.00 -7.08
C VAL A 117 7.56 5.28 -5.58
N ASN A 118 7.25 4.27 -4.78
CA ASN A 118 7.33 4.40 -3.33
C ASN A 118 8.78 4.66 -2.88
N PRO A 119 8.99 5.54 -1.88
CA PRO A 119 10.32 5.75 -1.33
C PRO A 119 10.94 4.46 -0.81
N TYR A 120 12.21 4.22 -1.06
CA TYR A 120 12.95 3.06 -0.55
C TYR A 120 12.96 2.97 0.97
N ILE A 121 12.75 4.09 1.67
CA ILE A 121 12.71 4.19 3.14
C ILE A 121 11.32 3.92 3.72
N ASN A 122 10.34 3.54 2.90
CA ASN A 122 8.97 3.30 3.38
C ASN A 122 8.93 2.16 4.42
N ASN A 123 9.74 1.15 4.21
CA ASN A 123 9.96 0.06 5.18
C ASN A 123 11.46 -0.17 5.29
N GLY A 124 11.92 -0.59 6.45
CA GLY A 124 13.34 -0.82 6.66
C GLY A 124 13.62 -1.60 7.93
N MET A 125 14.81 -2.16 8.01
CA MET A 125 15.35 -2.78 9.21
C MET A 125 16.44 -1.91 9.79
N ALA A 126 16.50 -1.83 11.11
CA ALA A 126 17.50 -1.06 11.81
C ALA A 126 18.24 -1.92 12.84
N VAL A 127 19.54 -1.75 12.93
CA VAL A 127 20.34 -2.35 14.00
C VAL A 127 20.33 -1.42 15.20
N ASN A 128 19.94 -1.94 16.37
CA ASN A 128 19.89 -1.16 17.59
C ASN A 128 21.27 -0.57 17.93
N ILE A 129 21.32 0.73 18.19
CA ILE A 129 22.57 1.47 18.49
C ILE A 129 23.31 0.92 19.71
N ASN A 130 22.61 0.32 20.65
CA ASN A 130 23.18 -0.28 21.87
C ASN A 130 23.58 -1.75 21.71
N SER A 131 23.37 -2.36 20.51
CA SER A 131 23.79 -3.74 20.26
C SER A 131 25.29 -3.87 20.39
N GLN A 132 25.72 -4.92 21.08
CA GLN A 132 27.13 -5.31 21.19
C GLN A 132 27.63 -6.10 19.98
N HIS A 133 26.73 -6.45 19.05
CA HIS A 133 27.01 -7.31 17.90
C HIS A 133 26.54 -6.66 16.58
N LYS A 134 26.74 -5.35 16.41
CA LYS A 134 26.27 -4.58 15.25
C LYS A 134 26.77 -5.13 13.92
N GLU A 135 28.08 -5.44 13.85
CA GLU A 135 28.71 -6.00 12.65
C GLU A 135 28.09 -7.34 12.27
N ARG A 136 27.90 -8.23 13.27
CA ARG A 136 27.25 -9.53 13.03
C ARG A 136 25.80 -9.38 12.58
N ALA A 137 25.06 -8.44 13.16
CA ALA A 137 23.70 -8.15 12.75
C ALA A 137 23.65 -7.67 11.30
N MET A 138 24.57 -6.79 10.90
CA MET A 138 24.69 -6.34 9.51
C MET A 138 25.08 -7.48 8.55
N MET A 139 25.96 -8.39 8.98
CA MET A 139 26.29 -9.58 8.17
C MET A 139 25.06 -10.45 7.94
N VAL A 140 24.24 -10.68 8.96
CA VAL A 140 23.00 -11.47 8.83
C VAL A 140 22.01 -10.77 7.88
N LEU A 141 21.84 -9.45 8.02
CA LEU A 141 20.97 -8.70 7.10
C LEU A 141 21.48 -8.76 5.65
N ASN A 142 22.81 -8.70 5.47
CA ASN A 142 23.39 -8.82 4.15
C ASN A 142 23.11 -10.21 3.53
N GLU A 143 23.19 -11.30 4.30
CA GLU A 143 22.85 -12.64 3.82
C GLU A 143 21.37 -12.70 3.37
N PHE A 144 20.44 -12.15 4.15
CA PHE A 144 19.04 -12.08 3.73
C PHE A 144 18.85 -11.28 2.45
N TYR A 145 19.69 -10.27 2.21
CA TYR A 145 19.52 -9.36 1.08
C TYR A 145 20.21 -9.82 -0.21
N THR A 146 21.25 -10.67 -0.11
CA THR A 146 22.12 -11.00 -1.25
C THR A 146 22.27 -12.49 -1.52
N ASN A 147 21.88 -13.35 -0.57
CA ASN A 147 22.04 -14.80 -0.73
C ASN A 147 20.68 -15.45 -1.06
N PRO A 148 20.47 -15.93 -2.33
CA PRO A 148 19.20 -16.53 -2.73
C PRO A 148 18.75 -17.72 -1.87
N GLU A 149 19.70 -18.57 -1.44
CA GLU A 149 19.36 -19.74 -0.61
C GLU A 149 18.83 -19.33 0.76
N VAL A 150 19.45 -18.32 1.38
CA VAL A 150 18.99 -17.76 2.67
C VAL A 150 17.65 -17.04 2.50
N TYR A 151 17.51 -16.31 1.39
CA TYR A 151 16.27 -15.62 1.05
C TYR A 151 15.11 -16.61 0.88
N ASP A 152 15.29 -17.61 0.03
CA ASP A 152 14.28 -18.64 -0.24
C ASP A 152 13.91 -19.39 1.06
N LEU A 153 14.90 -19.77 1.87
CA LEU A 153 14.65 -20.43 3.15
C LEU A 153 13.80 -19.57 4.09
N ALA A 154 14.08 -18.27 4.15
CA ALA A 154 13.36 -17.35 5.03
C ALA A 154 11.96 -17.02 4.53
N MET A 155 11.79 -16.87 3.19
CA MET A 155 10.50 -16.50 2.58
C MET A 155 9.63 -17.69 2.28
N LEU A 156 10.19 -18.75 1.75
CA LEU A 156 9.45 -19.89 1.20
C LEU A 156 9.54 -21.13 2.08
N GLY A 157 10.53 -21.16 2.99
CA GLY A 157 10.78 -22.32 3.82
C GLY A 157 11.64 -23.37 3.14
N ILE A 158 11.41 -24.65 3.45
CA ILE A 158 12.22 -25.78 2.98
C ILE A 158 11.67 -26.26 1.63
N GLU A 159 12.52 -26.22 0.60
CA GLU A 159 12.23 -26.78 -0.71
C GLU A 159 11.93 -28.28 -0.62
N GLY A 160 10.97 -28.75 -1.41
CA GLY A 160 10.47 -30.11 -1.39
C GLY A 160 9.54 -30.45 -0.21
N LYS A 161 9.37 -29.51 0.75
CA LYS A 161 8.46 -29.65 1.87
C LYS A 161 7.36 -28.59 1.87
N HIS A 162 7.72 -27.34 1.75
CA HIS A 162 6.78 -26.22 1.78
C HIS A 162 6.52 -25.68 0.38
N TRP A 163 7.50 -25.75 -0.47
CA TRP A 163 7.46 -25.30 -1.85
C TRP A 163 8.33 -26.17 -2.77
N GLU A 164 8.13 -26.03 -4.06
CA GLU A 164 8.97 -26.60 -5.11
C GLU A 164 9.32 -25.54 -6.16
N ALA A 165 10.52 -25.62 -6.73
CA ALA A 165 10.96 -24.74 -7.80
C ALA A 165 10.21 -25.04 -9.10
N VAL A 166 9.82 -23.98 -9.83
CA VAL A 166 9.24 -24.07 -11.17
C VAL A 166 10.12 -23.21 -12.10
N GLY A 167 10.96 -23.88 -12.88
CA GLY A 167 12.00 -23.20 -13.64
C GLY A 167 13.05 -22.55 -12.73
N ASP A 168 13.67 -21.47 -13.23
CA ASP A 168 14.78 -20.81 -12.53
C ASP A 168 14.33 -19.74 -11.54
N ASP A 169 13.16 -19.14 -11.75
CA ASP A 169 12.71 -17.89 -11.08
C ASP A 169 11.31 -17.96 -10.46
N GLN A 170 10.65 -19.13 -10.53
CA GLN A 170 9.33 -19.31 -9.95
C GLN A 170 9.30 -20.38 -8.86
N TYR A 171 8.27 -20.35 -8.03
CA TYR A 171 7.97 -21.36 -7.02
C TYR A 171 6.49 -21.72 -7.01
N LYS A 172 6.19 -22.96 -6.61
CA LYS A 172 4.84 -23.45 -6.34
C LYS A 172 4.74 -23.89 -4.89
N VAL A 173 3.70 -23.48 -4.19
CA VAL A 173 3.44 -23.87 -2.81
C VAL A 173 2.98 -25.33 -2.77
N ILE A 174 3.56 -26.14 -1.88
CA ILE A 174 3.18 -27.53 -1.62
C ILE A 174 2.31 -27.64 -0.37
N ASP A 175 2.74 -26.97 0.73
CA ASP A 175 2.08 -27.06 2.03
C ASP A 175 2.11 -25.71 2.75
N GLU A 176 0.95 -25.09 2.88
CA GLU A 176 0.76 -23.83 3.61
C GLU A 176 0.51 -24.02 5.11
N THR A 177 0.26 -25.26 5.56
CA THR A 177 -0.22 -25.50 6.93
C THR A 177 0.85 -25.36 7.99
N ASN A 178 2.11 -25.64 7.65
CA ASN A 178 3.23 -25.66 8.57
C ASN A 178 4.19 -24.47 8.43
N TYR A 179 4.07 -23.72 7.34
CA TYR A 179 4.89 -22.53 7.06
C TYR A 179 4.11 -21.60 6.18
N GLY A 180 3.86 -20.39 6.66
CA GLY A 180 3.18 -19.37 5.88
C GLY A 180 4.10 -18.84 4.78
N VAL A 181 4.15 -19.56 3.65
CA VAL A 181 4.95 -19.17 2.49
C VAL A 181 4.64 -17.72 2.12
N SER A 182 5.69 -16.92 1.96
CA SER A 182 5.61 -15.48 1.70
C SER A 182 4.93 -14.62 2.78
N ASN A 183 4.52 -15.19 3.90
CA ASN A 183 3.92 -14.44 5.01
C ASN A 183 4.97 -13.84 5.98
N ASN A 184 6.23 -14.19 5.83
CA ASN A 184 7.27 -13.59 6.63
C ASN A 184 7.49 -12.14 6.20
N CYS A 185 7.53 -11.24 7.18
CA CYS A 185 7.72 -9.81 6.94
C CYS A 185 9.09 -9.54 6.29
N ASN A 186 9.10 -9.45 4.97
CA ASN A 186 10.29 -9.13 4.18
C ASN A 186 10.42 -7.64 3.84
N TRP A 187 9.50 -6.81 4.30
CA TRP A 187 9.42 -5.40 3.90
C TRP A 187 10.70 -4.60 4.15
N GLY A 188 11.53 -5.04 5.10
CA GLY A 188 12.80 -4.40 5.41
C GLY A 188 14.01 -5.00 4.69
N TRP A 189 13.86 -6.14 3.98
CA TRP A 189 14.96 -6.86 3.32
C TRP A 189 14.56 -7.51 1.99
N ASN A 190 13.47 -7.04 1.39
CA ASN A 190 13.04 -7.51 0.07
C ASN A 190 14.07 -7.14 -1.02
N ASN A 191 14.40 -8.08 -1.88
CA ASN A 191 15.27 -7.88 -3.04
C ASN A 191 14.67 -8.56 -4.26
N ALA A 192 14.16 -7.76 -5.19
CA ALA A 192 13.52 -8.24 -6.41
C ALA A 192 14.48 -9.01 -7.34
N ASP A 193 15.81 -8.77 -7.22
CA ASP A 193 16.79 -9.43 -8.09
C ASP A 193 16.99 -10.92 -7.77
N ILE A 194 16.61 -11.35 -6.55
CA ILE A 194 16.74 -12.74 -6.09
C ILE A 194 15.41 -13.36 -5.67
N GLN A 195 14.35 -12.58 -5.63
CA GLN A 195 13.01 -13.04 -5.25
C GLN A 195 12.41 -13.89 -6.37
N ARG A 196 11.94 -15.09 -6.01
CA ARG A 196 11.13 -15.92 -6.92
C ARG A 196 9.70 -15.39 -6.97
N THR A 197 9.06 -15.55 -8.11
CA THR A 197 7.62 -15.27 -8.28
C THR A 197 6.79 -16.54 -8.12
N GLU A 198 5.56 -16.39 -7.63
CA GLU A 198 4.66 -17.53 -7.48
C GLU A 198 4.18 -18.02 -8.85
N TYR A 199 4.30 -19.32 -9.10
CA TYR A 199 3.71 -19.98 -10.25
C TYR A 199 2.22 -20.23 -10.00
N ILE A 200 1.37 -19.57 -10.76
CA ILE A 200 -0.10 -19.70 -10.65
C ILE A 200 -0.57 -20.75 -11.66
N GLU A 201 -0.84 -21.96 -11.17
CA GLU A 201 -1.26 -23.08 -12.02
C GLU A 201 -2.65 -22.86 -12.64
N ASN A 202 -3.56 -22.27 -11.88
CA ASN A 202 -4.92 -22.00 -12.30
C ASN A 202 -5.18 -20.49 -12.36
N ARG A 203 -4.61 -19.84 -13.37
CA ARG A 203 -4.84 -18.41 -13.59
C ARG A 203 -6.31 -18.14 -13.86
N THR A 204 -6.78 -17.04 -13.32
CA THR A 204 -8.14 -16.54 -13.51
C THR A 204 -8.12 -15.21 -14.25
N GLU A 205 -9.26 -14.74 -14.72
CA GLU A 205 -9.39 -13.41 -15.32
C GLU A 205 -8.93 -12.30 -14.36
N LEU A 206 -9.03 -12.50 -13.05
CA LEU A 206 -8.53 -11.53 -12.06
C LEU A 206 -7.00 -11.43 -12.06
N ASP A 207 -6.29 -12.55 -12.25
CA ASP A 207 -4.83 -12.55 -12.34
C ASP A 207 -4.37 -11.76 -13.57
N ASP A 208 -5.03 -11.98 -14.71
CA ASP A 208 -4.73 -11.28 -15.96
C ASP A 208 -5.07 -9.78 -15.86
N THR A 209 -6.20 -9.44 -15.22
CA THR A 209 -6.58 -8.05 -14.97
C THR A 209 -5.58 -7.35 -14.07
N PHE A 210 -5.11 -8.01 -13.00
CA PHE A 210 -4.14 -7.43 -12.07
C PHE A 210 -2.78 -7.21 -12.73
N GLU A 211 -2.32 -8.16 -13.52
CA GLU A 211 -1.07 -8.04 -14.29
C GLU A 211 -1.14 -6.87 -15.27
N ALA A 212 -2.24 -6.74 -16.04
CA ALA A 212 -2.46 -5.62 -16.94
C ALA A 212 -2.49 -4.26 -16.19
N MET A 213 -3.07 -4.23 -14.98
CA MET A 213 -3.03 -3.04 -14.12
C MET A 213 -1.59 -2.70 -13.70
N GLN A 214 -0.80 -3.68 -13.28
CA GLN A 214 0.61 -3.47 -12.90
C GLN A 214 1.45 -2.98 -14.08
N GLU A 215 1.27 -3.54 -15.27
CA GLU A 215 1.93 -3.06 -16.49
C GLU A 215 1.55 -1.60 -16.81
N SER A 216 0.27 -1.27 -16.69
CA SER A 216 -0.23 0.10 -16.85
C SER A 216 0.41 1.05 -15.84
N TRP A 217 0.52 0.65 -14.57
CA TRP A 217 1.17 1.47 -13.54
C TRP A 217 2.65 1.70 -13.85
N ASN A 218 3.37 0.64 -14.20
CA ASN A 218 4.80 0.71 -14.52
C ASN A 218 5.09 1.56 -15.76
N SER A 219 4.20 1.53 -16.75
CA SER A 219 4.32 2.34 -17.97
C SER A 219 4.00 3.83 -17.75
N ASN A 220 3.31 4.17 -16.67
CA ASN A 220 2.86 5.53 -16.37
C ASN A 220 3.56 6.14 -15.13
N ILE A 221 4.77 5.68 -14.84
CA ILE A 221 5.59 6.28 -13.77
C ILE A 221 6.13 7.63 -14.24
N LYS A 222 5.92 8.66 -13.44
CA LYS A 222 6.41 10.02 -13.69
C LYS A 222 7.58 10.35 -12.77
N GLU A 223 8.29 11.43 -13.15
CA GLU A 223 9.30 12.03 -12.31
C GLU A 223 8.73 12.37 -10.93
N ALA A 224 9.51 12.05 -9.89
CA ALA A 224 9.10 12.30 -8.52
C ALA A 224 8.97 13.81 -8.26
N HIS A 225 7.90 14.23 -7.60
CA HIS A 225 7.77 15.60 -7.12
C HIS A 225 8.81 15.85 -6.01
N PRO A 226 9.40 17.06 -5.89
CA PRO A 226 10.35 17.39 -4.81
C PRO A 226 9.83 17.11 -3.40
N TYR A 227 8.51 17.10 -3.21
CA TYR A 227 7.88 16.76 -1.93
C TYR A 227 7.58 15.26 -1.74
N ASP A 228 7.80 14.45 -2.75
CA ASP A 228 7.72 12.99 -2.58
C ASP A 228 8.86 12.52 -1.68
N GLY A 229 8.51 11.94 -0.54
CA GLY A 229 9.48 11.56 0.48
C GLY A 229 9.94 12.71 1.40
N PHE A 230 9.38 13.90 1.26
CA PHE A 230 9.64 14.99 2.20
C PHE A 230 9.13 14.63 3.60
N ASN A 231 10.02 14.70 4.57
CA ASN A 231 9.69 14.49 5.97
C ASN A 231 9.91 15.78 6.76
N PHE A 232 8.84 16.34 7.27
CA PHE A 232 8.89 17.59 8.03
C PHE A 232 9.46 17.34 9.43
N ASP A 233 10.58 18.00 9.76
CA ASP A 233 11.11 18.03 11.13
C ASP A 233 10.26 18.94 12.02
N SER A 234 9.34 18.35 12.75
CA SER A 234 8.44 19.05 13.67
C SER A 234 9.07 19.44 15.01
N THR A 235 10.36 19.11 15.26
CA THR A 235 11.01 19.29 16.57
C THR A 235 10.92 20.74 17.05
N LYS A 236 11.13 21.71 16.17
CA LYS A 236 11.12 23.15 16.50
C LYS A 236 9.73 23.74 16.69
N VAL A 237 8.69 23.05 16.22
CA VAL A 237 7.28 23.49 16.24
C VAL A 237 6.37 22.47 16.93
N SER A 238 6.92 21.61 17.75
CA SER A 238 6.21 20.50 18.39
C SER A 238 5.01 20.96 19.22
N THR A 239 5.11 22.12 19.89
CA THR A 239 4.00 22.67 20.68
C THR A 239 2.84 23.14 19.80
N GLN A 240 3.15 23.83 18.70
CA GLN A 240 2.15 24.27 17.71
C GLN A 240 1.51 23.06 17.02
N PHE A 241 2.33 22.08 16.69
CA PHE A 241 1.88 20.83 16.07
C PHE A 241 0.89 20.09 16.98
N ALA A 242 1.23 19.91 18.25
CA ALA A 242 0.34 19.29 19.23
C ALA A 242 -0.98 20.06 19.43
N ALA A 243 -0.94 21.40 19.36
CA ALA A 243 -2.14 22.22 19.45
C ALA A 243 -3.07 22.02 18.24
N VAL A 244 -2.52 21.91 17.02
CA VAL A 244 -3.29 21.62 15.81
C VAL A 244 -3.88 20.22 15.88
N GLU A 245 -3.12 19.21 16.29
CA GLU A 245 -3.62 17.84 16.46
C GLU A 245 -4.73 17.74 17.49
N ALA A 246 -4.59 18.46 18.61
CA ALA A 246 -5.65 18.51 19.63
C ALA A 246 -6.92 19.17 19.10
N ALA A 247 -6.79 20.25 18.30
CA ALA A 247 -7.95 20.88 17.67
C ALA A 247 -8.64 19.94 16.68
N MET A 248 -7.88 19.21 15.86
CA MET A 248 -8.41 18.23 14.90
C MET A 248 -9.07 17.02 15.57
N GLY A 249 -8.59 16.60 16.73
CA GLY A 249 -9.16 15.46 17.48
C GLY A 249 -10.51 15.76 18.13
N ASN A 250 -10.94 17.02 18.11
CA ASN A 250 -12.24 17.46 18.65
C ASN A 250 -13.34 17.55 17.57
N TYR A 251 -13.03 17.26 16.32
CA TYR A 251 -13.97 17.18 15.20
C TYR A 251 -14.04 15.76 14.66
#